data_77ad8019eed82a2f50e076beb3d04415
#
_entry.id   77ad8019eed82a2f50e076beb3d04415
#
_cell.length_a   1.000
_cell.length_b   1.000
_cell.length_c   1.000
_cell.angle_alpha   90.00
_cell.angle_beta   90.00
_cell.angle_gamma   90.00
#
_symmetry.space_group_name_H-M   'P 1'
#
loop_
_entity.id
_entity.type
_entity.pdbx_description
1 polymer ?
#
loop_
_entity_poly.entity_id
_entity_poly.type
_entity_poly.pdbx_seq_one_letter_code
_entity_poly.pdbx_strand_id
1 'polypeptide(L)'
;MQDSPIPIYVVEFMSQEWITWSLFSLVFISTPLILARFLNKSQKRMVSYIMGGLLIIDFFAENIGYISSGTWDLEYNLPIQLCGISSLICCVLPFIKKKEKLFEFVYYTGIIGGVMAILTPQMNYFDGTIRYFLNYYVSHSLIIALPIFMFLHLDMKLPRLSWFKLWINLNILMAIIMPINFLLG
;
A
#
# COMPACT_ATOMS: atom_id res chain seq x y z
N MET A 1 23.85 4.07 24.40
CA MET A 1 22.40 4.07 24.46
C MET A 1 21.97 2.67 24.06
N GLN A 2 21.27 1.95 24.93
CA GLN A 2 20.78 0.62 24.61
C GLN A 2 19.61 0.79 23.66
N ASP A 3 19.75 0.30 22.42
CA ASP A 3 18.67 0.24 21.46
C ASP A 3 17.57 -0.67 22.02
N SER A 4 16.53 -0.08 22.57
CA SER A 4 15.34 -0.85 22.93
C SER A 4 14.75 -1.38 21.62
N PRO A 5 14.59 -2.70 21.47
CA PRO A 5 14.06 -3.25 20.23
C PRO A 5 12.68 -2.65 19.98
N ILE A 6 12.46 -2.22 18.73
CA ILE A 6 11.16 -1.67 18.31
C ILE A 6 10.09 -2.72 18.61
N PRO A 7 8.98 -2.34 19.26
CA PRO A 7 7.91 -3.29 19.49
C PRO A 7 7.29 -3.69 18.16
N ILE A 8 7.57 -4.92 17.75
CA ILE A 8 7.03 -5.55 16.54
C ILE A 8 5.85 -6.42 16.96
N TYR A 9 4.69 -6.18 16.37
CA TYR A 9 3.52 -7.01 16.56
C TYR A 9 3.25 -7.82 15.28
N VAL A 10 3.23 -9.14 15.42
CA VAL A 10 2.91 -10.08 14.34
C VAL A 10 1.56 -10.70 14.62
N VAL A 11 0.59 -10.51 13.72
CA VAL A 11 -0.71 -11.17 13.82
C VAL A 11 -0.56 -12.62 13.41
N GLU A 12 -0.86 -13.53 14.32
CA GLU A 12 -0.72 -14.97 14.09
C GLU A 12 -1.68 -15.45 13.00
N PHE A 13 -1.15 -16.20 12.05
CA PHE A 13 -1.91 -16.74 10.93
C PHE A 13 -3.07 -17.61 11.42
N MET A 14 -4.25 -17.43 10.85
CA MET A 14 -5.52 -18.11 11.21
C MET A 14 -6.04 -17.79 12.63
N SER A 15 -5.46 -16.84 13.34
CA SER A 15 -6.06 -16.30 14.56
C SER A 15 -7.39 -15.61 14.28
N GLN A 16 -8.22 -15.44 15.30
CA GLN A 16 -9.48 -14.70 15.17
C GLN A 16 -9.24 -13.28 14.67
N GLU A 17 -8.18 -12.64 15.12
CA GLU A 17 -7.78 -11.31 14.70
C GLU A 17 -7.39 -11.29 13.22
N TRP A 18 -6.56 -12.23 12.78
CA TRP A 18 -6.17 -12.35 11.38
C TRP A 18 -7.39 -12.56 10.47
N ILE A 19 -8.30 -13.47 10.85
CA ILE A 19 -9.53 -13.74 10.08
C ILE A 19 -10.38 -12.47 9.99
N THR A 20 -10.58 -11.77 11.10
CA THR A 20 -11.42 -10.56 11.15
C THR A 20 -10.89 -9.48 10.22
N TRP A 21 -9.60 -9.17 10.30
CA TRP A 21 -8.99 -8.11 9.50
C TRP A 21 -8.79 -8.50 8.03
N SER A 22 -8.55 -9.77 7.74
CA SER A 22 -8.52 -10.28 6.37
C SER A 22 -9.88 -10.22 5.70
N LEU A 23 -10.96 -10.55 6.41
CA LEU A 23 -12.34 -10.38 5.92
C LEU A 23 -12.69 -8.90 5.73
N PHE A 24 -12.31 -8.03 6.67
CA PHE A 24 -12.44 -6.59 6.51
C PHE A 24 -11.78 -6.11 5.20
N SER A 25 -10.52 -6.50 4.97
CA SER A 25 -9.80 -6.16 3.75
C SER A 25 -10.48 -6.68 2.49
N LEU A 26 -10.97 -7.91 2.50
CA LEU A 26 -11.69 -8.50 1.38
C LEU A 26 -12.95 -7.70 1.03
N VAL A 27 -13.75 -7.34 2.04
CA VAL A 27 -14.94 -6.51 1.85
C VAL A 27 -14.55 -5.11 1.38
N PHE A 28 -13.53 -4.50 1.98
CA PHE A 28 -13.07 -3.16 1.64
C PHE A 28 -12.55 -3.07 0.20
N ILE A 29 -11.82 -4.08 -0.27
CA ILE A 29 -11.32 -4.18 -1.66
C ILE A 29 -12.48 -4.40 -2.63
N SER A 30 -13.37 -5.36 -2.34
CA SER A 30 -14.42 -5.78 -3.26
C SER A 30 -15.54 -4.74 -3.42
N THR A 31 -15.85 -3.96 -2.39
CA THR A 31 -16.92 -2.97 -2.39
C THR A 31 -16.81 -1.97 -3.55
N PRO A 32 -15.70 -1.20 -3.72
CA PRO A 32 -15.60 -0.26 -4.83
C PRO A 32 -15.58 -0.96 -6.20
N LEU A 33 -15.00 -2.18 -6.29
CA LEU A 33 -14.96 -2.94 -7.54
C LEU A 33 -16.35 -3.37 -8.00
N ILE A 34 -17.21 -3.80 -7.07
CA ILE A 34 -18.57 -4.23 -7.38
C ILE A 34 -19.46 -3.02 -7.66
N LEU A 35 -19.43 -2.01 -6.80
CA LEU A 35 -20.28 -0.82 -6.93
C LEU A 35 -19.98 -0.03 -8.21
N ALA A 36 -18.73 -0.07 -8.70
CA ALA A 36 -18.35 0.62 -9.93
C ALA A 36 -19.14 0.15 -11.17
N ARG A 37 -19.74 -1.04 -11.15
CA ARG A 37 -20.59 -1.53 -12.24
C ARG A 37 -21.83 -0.65 -12.46
N PHE A 38 -22.30 0.01 -11.42
CA PHE A 38 -23.47 0.87 -11.43
C PHE A 38 -23.13 2.35 -11.64
N LEU A 39 -21.85 2.70 -11.74
CA LEU A 39 -21.37 4.07 -11.84
C LEU A 39 -21.06 4.45 -13.28
N ASN A 40 -21.32 5.73 -13.63
CA ASN A 40 -20.90 6.32 -14.90
C ASN A 40 -19.38 6.65 -14.89
N LYS A 41 -18.82 6.99 -16.06
CA LYS A 41 -17.38 7.24 -16.22
C LYS A 41 -16.83 8.37 -15.32
N SER A 42 -17.60 9.41 -15.06
CA SER A 42 -17.22 10.50 -14.18
C SER A 42 -17.16 10.05 -12.72
N GLN A 43 -18.17 9.33 -12.27
CA GLN A 43 -18.23 8.77 -10.93
C GLN A 43 -17.11 7.75 -10.67
N LYS A 44 -16.79 6.89 -11.65
CA LYS A 44 -15.63 5.98 -11.55
C LYS A 44 -14.32 6.72 -11.35
N ARG A 45 -14.11 7.83 -12.08
CA ARG A 45 -12.93 8.68 -11.85
C ARG A 45 -12.94 9.29 -10.44
N MET A 46 -14.08 9.77 -9.98
CA MET A 46 -14.21 10.31 -8.61
C MET A 46 -13.85 9.25 -7.56
N VAL A 47 -14.31 8.00 -7.71
CA VAL A 47 -13.93 6.90 -6.81
C VAL A 47 -12.42 6.70 -6.78
N SER A 48 -11.74 6.71 -7.94
CA SER A 48 -10.28 6.59 -7.96
C SER A 48 -9.58 7.76 -7.27
N TYR A 49 -10.10 8.98 -7.39
CA TYR A 49 -9.58 10.15 -6.67
C TYR A 49 -9.78 10.03 -5.16
N ILE A 50 -10.94 9.53 -4.73
CA ILE A 50 -11.21 9.26 -3.31
C ILE A 50 -10.22 8.21 -2.77
N MET A 51 -9.98 7.12 -3.49
CA MET A 51 -9.02 6.09 -3.06
C MET A 51 -7.60 6.63 -2.95
N GLY A 52 -7.14 7.42 -3.92
CA GLY A 52 -5.83 8.10 -3.85
C GLY A 52 -5.78 9.13 -2.73
N GLY A 53 -6.84 9.89 -2.53
CA GLY A 53 -6.98 10.87 -1.44
C GLY A 53 -6.95 10.22 -0.06
N LEU A 54 -7.60 9.07 0.11
CA LEU A 54 -7.54 8.28 1.36
C LEU A 54 -6.12 7.81 1.65
N LEU A 55 -5.37 7.34 0.65
CA LEU A 55 -3.95 6.98 0.82
C LEU A 55 -3.08 8.18 1.22
N ILE A 56 -3.34 9.37 0.66
CA ILE A 56 -2.65 10.60 1.06
C ILE A 56 -2.93 10.92 2.53
N ILE A 57 -4.19 10.87 2.93
CA ILE A 57 -4.60 11.14 4.32
C ILE A 57 -3.95 10.13 5.27
N ASP A 58 -4.00 8.85 4.90
CA ASP A 58 -3.41 7.74 5.66
C ASP A 58 -1.90 7.94 5.85
N PHE A 59 -1.16 8.22 4.78
CA PHE A 59 0.27 8.50 4.82
C PHE A 59 0.64 9.66 5.75
N PHE A 60 -0.09 10.77 5.68
CA PHE A 60 0.17 11.90 6.56
C PHE A 60 -0.24 11.62 8.01
N ALA A 61 -1.37 10.94 8.23
CA ALA A 61 -1.84 10.59 9.56
C ALA A 61 -0.86 9.65 10.28
N GLU A 62 -0.28 8.69 9.56
CA GLU A 62 0.74 7.79 10.08
C GLU A 62 2.01 8.55 10.47
N ASN A 63 2.59 9.32 9.54
CA ASN A 63 3.81 10.07 9.78
C ASN A 63 3.66 11.12 10.90
N ILE A 64 2.53 11.85 10.94
CA ILE A 64 2.22 12.78 12.03
C ILE A 64 2.11 12.02 13.36
N GLY A 65 1.52 10.82 13.34
CA GLY A 65 1.45 9.95 14.52
C GLY A 65 2.83 9.61 15.07
N TYR A 66 3.75 9.15 14.22
CA TYR A 66 5.12 8.82 14.63
C TYR A 66 5.90 10.05 15.10
N ILE A 67 5.79 11.19 14.43
CA ILE A 67 6.44 12.44 14.83
C ILE A 67 5.92 12.90 16.18
N SER A 68 4.59 12.88 16.38
CA SER A 68 3.97 13.35 17.62
C SER A 68 4.27 12.47 18.85
N SER A 69 4.46 11.17 18.62
CA SER A 69 4.87 10.22 19.66
C SER A 69 6.38 10.19 19.92
N GLY A 70 7.18 10.89 19.10
CA GLY A 70 8.64 10.85 19.18
C GLY A 70 9.26 9.52 18.74
N THR A 71 8.50 8.69 18.02
CA THR A 71 8.92 7.37 17.51
C THR A 71 9.31 7.38 16.04
N TRP A 72 9.27 8.55 15.40
CA TRP A 72 9.69 8.65 14.00
C TRP A 72 11.19 8.46 13.88
N ASP A 73 11.59 7.48 13.07
CA ASP A 73 12.97 7.12 12.83
C ASP A 73 13.25 6.95 11.33
N LEU A 74 14.44 7.38 10.88
CA LEU A 74 14.80 7.34 9.47
C LEU A 74 14.95 5.90 8.94
N GLU A 75 15.41 4.98 9.78
CA GLU A 75 15.64 3.59 9.42
C GLU A 75 14.33 2.85 9.15
N TYR A 76 13.29 3.11 9.97
CA TYR A 76 12.06 2.33 9.96
C TYR A 76 10.88 3.02 9.27
N ASN A 77 10.86 4.36 9.22
CA ASN A 77 9.72 5.11 8.69
C ASN A 77 9.93 5.63 7.26
N LEU A 78 11.13 5.45 6.67
CA LEU A 78 11.30 5.73 5.25
C LEU A 78 10.46 4.76 4.40
N PRO A 79 9.63 5.25 3.47
CA PRO A 79 8.76 4.42 2.64
C PRO A 79 9.52 3.74 1.48
N ILE A 80 10.69 3.15 1.78
CA ILE A 80 11.55 2.44 0.80
C ILE A 80 11.19 0.95 0.66
N GLN A 81 10.33 0.44 1.53
CA GLN A 81 9.72 -0.88 1.35
C GLN A 81 8.81 -0.88 0.12
N LEU A 82 8.68 -2.03 -0.54
CA LEU A 82 7.91 -2.15 -1.78
C LEU A 82 6.45 -1.68 -1.63
N CYS A 83 5.81 -1.99 -0.49
CA CYS A 83 4.47 -1.51 -0.18
C CYS A 83 4.43 0.02 0.03
N GLY A 84 5.43 0.60 0.69
CA GLY A 84 5.56 2.05 0.87
C GLY A 84 5.71 2.78 -0.46
N ILE A 85 6.61 2.30 -1.34
CA ILE A 85 6.77 2.86 -2.70
C ILE A 85 5.48 2.73 -3.50
N SER A 86 4.81 1.57 -3.44
CA SER A 86 3.54 1.36 -4.13
C SER A 86 2.45 2.28 -3.59
N SER A 87 2.39 2.52 -2.28
CA SER A 87 1.47 3.44 -1.63
C SER A 87 1.70 4.88 -2.12
N LEU A 88 2.95 5.37 -2.11
CA LEU A 88 3.29 6.71 -2.61
C LEU A 88 2.89 6.90 -4.08
N ILE A 89 3.13 5.91 -4.91
CA ILE A 89 2.70 5.97 -6.32
C ILE A 89 1.18 5.98 -6.39
N CYS A 90 0.47 5.14 -5.63
CA CYS A 90 -0.98 5.09 -5.59
C CYS A 90 -1.61 6.39 -5.07
N CYS A 91 -0.94 7.12 -4.16
CA CYS A 91 -1.36 8.46 -3.72
C CYS A 91 -1.53 9.42 -4.90
N VAL A 92 -0.60 9.41 -5.85
CA VAL A 92 -0.58 10.39 -6.95
C VAL A 92 -1.18 9.87 -8.25
N LEU A 93 -1.23 8.56 -8.42
CA LEU A 93 -1.60 7.88 -9.67
C LEU A 93 -2.94 8.35 -10.27
N PRO A 94 -4.04 8.51 -9.51
CA PRO A 94 -5.31 8.96 -10.07
C PRO A 94 -5.23 10.36 -10.66
N PHE A 95 -4.40 11.24 -10.12
CA PHE A 95 -4.36 12.67 -10.39
C PHE A 95 -3.46 13.07 -11.56
N ILE A 96 -2.53 12.19 -11.99
CA ILE A 96 -1.60 12.46 -13.09
C ILE A 96 -2.17 12.02 -14.44
N LYS A 97 -1.74 12.69 -15.52
CA LYS A 97 -2.22 12.43 -16.89
C LYS A 97 -1.50 11.25 -17.54
N LYS A 98 -0.16 11.27 -17.55
CA LYS A 98 0.69 10.22 -18.15
C LYS A 98 1.11 9.23 -17.06
N LYS A 99 0.28 8.26 -16.80
CA LYS A 99 0.39 7.34 -15.65
C LYS A 99 0.62 5.87 -16.00
N GLU A 100 0.70 5.56 -17.28
CA GLU A 100 0.74 4.17 -17.77
C GLU A 100 1.90 3.37 -17.16
N LYS A 101 3.10 3.95 -17.10
CA LYS A 101 4.29 3.27 -16.54
C LYS A 101 4.18 3.06 -15.03
N LEU A 102 3.67 4.06 -14.30
CA LEU A 102 3.45 3.96 -12.86
C LEU A 102 2.33 2.97 -12.55
N PHE A 103 1.27 2.96 -13.37
CA PHE A 103 0.21 1.99 -13.28
C PHE A 103 0.72 0.56 -13.51
N GLU A 104 1.53 0.32 -14.57
CA GLU A 104 2.15 -0.99 -14.80
C GLU A 104 2.93 -1.47 -13.59
N PHE A 105 3.70 -0.59 -12.95
CA PHE A 105 4.47 -0.92 -11.76
C PHE A 105 3.56 -1.30 -10.59
N VAL A 106 2.63 -0.42 -10.17
CA VAL A 106 1.80 -0.67 -8.98
C VAL A 106 0.75 -1.76 -9.18
N TYR A 107 0.38 -2.06 -10.42
CA TYR A 107 -0.53 -3.17 -10.69
C TYR A 107 0.03 -4.50 -10.17
N TYR A 108 1.31 -4.72 -10.30
CA TYR A 108 1.96 -5.91 -9.78
C TYR A 108 2.43 -5.73 -8.35
N THR A 109 3.18 -4.68 -8.07
CA THR A 109 3.82 -4.47 -6.76
C THR A 109 2.80 -4.18 -5.66
N GLY A 110 1.80 -3.35 -5.95
CA GLY A 110 0.72 -3.05 -5.01
C GLY A 110 -0.15 -4.26 -4.71
N ILE A 111 -0.52 -5.04 -5.74
CA ILE A 111 -1.36 -6.23 -5.55
C ILE A 111 -0.57 -7.31 -4.80
N ILE A 112 0.62 -7.69 -5.29
CA ILE A 112 1.40 -8.76 -4.68
C ILE A 112 1.85 -8.36 -3.27
N GLY A 113 2.42 -7.15 -3.11
CA GLY A 113 2.87 -6.65 -1.82
C GLY A 113 1.72 -6.50 -0.82
N GLY A 114 0.59 -5.93 -1.24
CA GLY A 114 -0.59 -5.78 -0.38
C GLY A 114 -1.20 -7.12 0.04
N VAL A 115 -1.29 -8.08 -0.88
CA VAL A 115 -1.77 -9.45 -0.55
C VAL A 115 -0.83 -10.12 0.45
N MET A 116 0.49 -10.04 0.24
CA MET A 116 1.47 -10.61 1.18
C MET A 116 1.38 -9.93 2.56
N ALA A 117 1.21 -8.61 2.60
CA ALA A 117 1.05 -7.88 3.86
C ALA A 117 -0.22 -8.30 4.62
N ILE A 118 -1.35 -8.55 3.92
CA ILE A 118 -2.59 -9.02 4.56
C ILE A 118 -2.45 -10.48 5.03
N LEU A 119 -1.72 -11.30 4.30
CA LEU A 119 -1.53 -12.72 4.66
C LEU A 119 -0.54 -12.90 5.82
N THR A 120 0.48 -12.06 5.91
CA THR A 120 1.54 -12.12 6.93
C THR A 120 1.71 -10.76 7.61
N PRO A 121 0.69 -10.28 8.37
CA PRO A 121 0.71 -8.93 8.91
C PRO A 121 1.75 -8.78 10.01
N GLN A 122 2.60 -7.76 9.83
CA GLN A 122 3.59 -7.34 10.80
C GLN A 122 3.53 -5.82 10.95
N MET A 123 3.38 -5.34 12.17
CA MET A 123 3.24 -3.92 12.49
C MET A 123 4.37 -3.47 13.42
N ASN A 124 5.14 -2.49 12.99
CA ASN A 124 6.17 -1.87 13.81
C ASN A 124 5.54 -0.77 14.67
N TYR A 125 6.08 -0.52 15.87
CA TYR A 125 5.60 0.48 16.82
C TYR A 125 4.13 0.30 17.24
N PHE A 126 3.65 -0.92 17.27
CA PHE A 126 2.27 -1.21 17.64
C PHE A 126 1.97 -0.77 19.08
N ASP A 127 0.97 0.09 19.25
CA ASP A 127 0.56 0.66 20.54
C ASP A 127 -0.68 -0.02 21.16
N GLY A 128 -1.15 -1.11 20.56
CA GLY A 128 -2.36 -1.84 21.02
C GLY A 128 -3.68 -1.18 20.59
N THR A 129 -3.65 -0.10 19.83
CA THR A 129 -4.87 0.60 19.41
C THR A 129 -5.43 0.06 18.12
N ILE A 130 -6.77 0.12 17.97
CA ILE A 130 -7.47 -0.22 16.73
C ILE A 130 -7.05 0.67 15.55
N ARG A 131 -6.52 1.88 15.84
CA ARG A 131 -6.02 2.80 14.83
C ARG A 131 -4.92 2.19 13.99
N TYR A 132 -3.98 1.45 14.60
CA TYR A 132 -2.90 0.78 13.90
C TYR A 132 -3.40 -0.29 12.94
N PHE A 133 -4.37 -1.09 13.36
CA PHE A 133 -5.01 -2.07 12.49
C PHE A 133 -5.71 -1.42 11.30
N LEU A 134 -6.50 -0.37 11.56
CA LEU A 134 -7.19 0.36 10.49
C LEU A 134 -6.20 0.95 9.48
N ASN A 135 -5.17 1.63 9.96
CA ASN A 135 -4.14 2.20 9.11
C ASN A 135 -3.50 1.12 8.23
N TYR A 136 -3.01 0.05 8.85
CA TYR A 136 -2.35 -1.05 8.17
C TYR A 136 -3.24 -1.71 7.10
N TYR A 137 -4.45 -2.12 7.49
CA TYR A 137 -5.31 -2.88 6.59
C TYR A 137 -6.01 -2.01 5.54
N VAL A 138 -6.31 -0.75 5.85
CA VAL A 138 -6.87 0.20 4.87
C VAL A 138 -5.83 0.55 3.80
N SER A 139 -4.60 0.90 4.20
CA SER A 139 -3.54 1.23 3.23
C SER A 139 -3.23 0.05 2.31
N HIS A 140 -3.02 -1.15 2.86
CA HIS A 140 -2.75 -2.34 2.06
C HIS A 140 -3.93 -2.76 1.18
N SER A 141 -5.15 -2.59 1.65
CA SER A 141 -6.35 -2.80 0.82
C SER A 141 -6.45 -1.80 -0.33
N LEU A 142 -6.11 -0.54 -0.10
CA LEU A 142 -6.16 0.50 -1.14
C LEU A 142 -5.09 0.31 -2.21
N ILE A 143 -3.87 -0.09 -1.86
CA ILE A 143 -2.82 -0.38 -2.85
C ILE A 143 -3.15 -1.62 -3.71
N ILE A 144 -4.02 -2.51 -3.23
CA ILE A 144 -4.59 -3.61 -4.03
C ILE A 144 -5.76 -3.11 -4.88
N ALA A 145 -6.73 -2.46 -4.23
CA ALA A 145 -8.00 -2.11 -4.86
C ALA A 145 -7.86 -1.07 -5.97
N LEU A 146 -7.02 -0.04 -5.78
CA LEU A 146 -6.88 1.06 -6.73
C LEU A 146 -6.37 0.61 -8.11
N PRO A 147 -5.26 -0.13 -8.24
CA PRO A 147 -4.80 -0.58 -9.56
C PRO A 147 -5.79 -1.57 -10.20
N ILE A 148 -6.42 -2.47 -9.44
CA ILE A 148 -7.47 -3.35 -9.98
C ILE A 148 -8.66 -2.54 -10.47
N PHE A 149 -9.10 -1.54 -9.71
CA PHE A 149 -10.18 -0.64 -10.07
C PHE A 149 -9.87 0.12 -11.38
N MET A 150 -8.67 0.66 -11.50
CA MET A 150 -8.24 1.39 -12.70
C MET A 150 -8.15 0.47 -13.93
N PHE A 151 -7.70 -0.77 -13.75
CA PHE A 151 -7.67 -1.77 -14.80
C PHE A 151 -9.08 -2.14 -15.30
N LEU A 152 -9.99 -2.43 -14.38
CA LEU A 152 -11.33 -2.92 -14.70
C LEU A 152 -12.30 -1.82 -15.18
N HIS A 153 -12.13 -0.58 -14.68
CA HIS A 153 -13.17 0.45 -14.81
C HIS A 153 -12.70 1.76 -15.44
N LEU A 154 -11.38 1.98 -15.59
CA LEU A 154 -10.81 3.24 -16.12
C LEU A 154 -9.95 3.02 -17.39
N ASP A 155 -10.18 1.94 -18.11
CA ASP A 155 -9.54 1.63 -19.39
C ASP A 155 -8.00 1.54 -19.32
N MET A 156 -7.40 1.37 -18.13
CA MET A 156 -5.97 1.15 -18.00
C MET A 156 -5.60 -0.24 -18.51
N LYS A 157 -4.47 -0.33 -19.24
CA LYS A 157 -4.05 -1.58 -19.90
C LYS A 157 -2.64 -1.96 -19.49
N LEU A 158 -2.40 -3.26 -19.47
CA LEU A 158 -1.07 -3.84 -19.27
C LEU A 158 -0.50 -4.26 -20.63
N PRO A 159 0.64 -3.69 -21.06
CA PRO A 159 1.34 -4.15 -22.25
C PRO A 159 1.78 -5.62 -22.13
N ARG A 160 1.94 -6.27 -23.27
CA ARG A 160 2.23 -7.71 -23.36
C ARG A 160 3.48 -8.16 -22.60
N LEU A 161 4.48 -7.27 -22.41
CA LEU A 161 5.74 -7.53 -21.71
C LEU A 161 5.86 -6.72 -20.39
N SER A 162 4.74 -6.25 -19.83
CA SER A 162 4.77 -5.44 -18.60
C SER A 162 5.40 -6.18 -17.41
N TRP A 163 5.18 -7.48 -17.28
CA TRP A 163 5.81 -8.31 -16.26
C TRP A 163 7.34 -8.36 -16.38
N PHE A 164 7.88 -8.41 -17.62
CA PHE A 164 9.33 -8.41 -17.84
C PHE A 164 9.96 -7.05 -17.53
N LYS A 165 9.29 -5.96 -17.92
CA LYS A 165 9.69 -4.60 -17.54
C LYS A 165 9.67 -4.42 -16.02
N LEU A 166 8.65 -4.96 -15.36
CA LEU A 166 8.58 -4.96 -13.91
C LEU A 166 9.79 -5.68 -13.31
N TRP A 167 10.12 -6.88 -13.79
CA TRP A 167 11.27 -7.63 -13.31
C TRP A 167 12.57 -6.82 -13.40
N ILE A 168 12.81 -6.13 -14.52
CA ILE A 168 13.96 -5.21 -14.68
C ILE A 168 13.88 -4.08 -13.65
N ASN A 169 12.72 -3.42 -13.53
CA ASN A 169 12.55 -2.29 -12.62
C ASN A 169 12.76 -2.70 -11.15
N LEU A 170 12.30 -3.88 -10.75
CA LEU A 170 12.53 -4.40 -9.39
C LEU A 170 14.00 -4.71 -9.12
N ASN A 171 14.75 -5.24 -10.12
CA ASN A 171 16.20 -5.45 -9.96
C ASN A 171 16.94 -4.11 -9.84
N ILE A 172 16.58 -3.10 -10.62
CA ILE A 172 17.14 -1.75 -10.51
C ILE A 172 16.81 -1.15 -9.14
N LEU A 173 15.56 -1.25 -8.72
CA LEU A 173 15.10 -0.76 -7.42
C LEU A 173 15.86 -1.43 -6.27
N MET A 174 16.01 -2.75 -6.32
CA MET A 174 16.78 -3.51 -5.34
C MET A 174 18.24 -3.06 -5.30
N ALA A 175 18.88 -2.85 -6.46
CA ALA A 175 20.25 -2.37 -6.53
C ALA A 175 20.43 -0.95 -5.93
N ILE A 176 19.37 -0.16 -5.88
CA ILE A 176 19.38 1.18 -5.24
C ILE A 176 19.08 1.06 -3.74
N ILE A 177 18.03 0.27 -3.36
CA ILE A 177 17.57 0.19 -1.97
C ILE A 177 18.53 -0.60 -1.08
N MET A 178 19.14 -1.69 -1.57
CA MET A 178 20.08 -2.48 -0.77
C MET A 178 21.24 -1.66 -0.18
N PRO A 179 21.97 -0.83 -0.98
CA PRO A 179 23.00 0.03 -0.41
C PRO A 179 22.46 1.05 0.59
N ILE A 180 21.26 1.60 0.35
CA ILE A 180 20.63 2.55 1.29
C ILE A 180 20.33 1.87 2.61
N ASN A 181 19.69 0.69 2.60
CA ASN A 181 19.42 -0.07 3.83
C ASN A 181 20.71 -0.44 4.56
N PHE A 182 21.78 -0.81 3.83
CA PHE A 182 23.08 -1.11 4.44
C PHE A 182 23.73 0.12 5.09
N LEU A 183 23.47 1.32 4.59
CA LEU A 183 24.01 2.56 5.16
C LEU A 183 23.18 3.08 6.34
N LEU A 184 21.90 2.69 6.41
CA LEU A 184 20.99 3.12 7.49
C LEU A 184 21.08 2.22 8.74
N GLY A 185 21.51 0.96 8.59
CA GLY A 185 21.59 -0.04 9.68
C GLY A 185 21.00 -1.37 9.27
#